data_4d91cac1e495286418117d5773ba5f0f
#
_entry.id   4d91cac1e495286418117d5773ba5f0f
#
_cell.length_a   1.000
_cell.length_b   1.000
_cell.length_c   1.000
_cell.angle_alpha   90.00
_cell.angle_beta   90.00
_cell.angle_gamma   90.00
#
_symmetry.space_group_name_H-M   'P 1'
#
loop_
_entity.id
_entity.type
_entity.pdbx_description
1 polymer ?
#
loop_
_entity_poly.entity_id
_entity_poly.type
_entity_poly.pdbx_seq_one_letter_code
_entity_poly.pdbx_strand_id
1 'polypeptide(L)'
;HSLSYFNKDEISVKEKINLIADEARKILPNDSYSAKMYDYVKEKHQSGITWEAARDSLNLRYQINQMDNYMWATKSDSCYGCFAAGINFGASIISLLYGEGDYIKTVKIATLCGWDSDNPAATWGGMLGFIYGADEIKKMFEVEMSEKYNIHRTRINFSNDGIDDFENMALKSMKIIEKVVTEKLNGKSDNNKLVFNKI
;
A
#
# COMPACT_ATOMS: atom_id res chain seq x y z
N HIS A 1 -13.77 -2.11 2.30
CA HIS A 1 -13.53 -2.31 3.75
C HIS A 1 -12.62 -1.23 4.36
N SER A 2 -11.50 -0.86 3.74
CA SER A 2 -10.62 0.18 4.30
C SER A 2 -11.33 1.49 4.56
N LEU A 3 -12.17 1.98 3.63
CA LEU A 3 -12.90 3.24 3.79
C LEU A 3 -13.83 3.25 5.01
N SER A 4 -14.39 2.10 5.42
CA SER A 4 -15.27 2.04 6.59
C SER A 4 -14.56 2.25 7.92
N TYR A 5 -13.22 2.15 7.95
CA TYR A 5 -12.41 2.39 9.13
C TYR A 5 -11.75 3.77 9.15
N PHE A 6 -11.59 4.44 7.99
CA PHE A 6 -10.94 5.75 7.91
C PHE A 6 -11.65 6.82 8.74
N ASN A 7 -12.98 6.83 8.73
CA ASN A 7 -13.79 7.82 9.44
C ASN A 7 -14.09 7.47 10.91
N LYS A 8 -13.40 6.47 11.48
CA LYS A 8 -13.53 6.14 12.90
C LYS A 8 -12.47 6.89 13.71
N ASP A 9 -12.81 8.09 14.15
CA ASP A 9 -11.89 8.95 14.93
C ASP A 9 -11.63 8.41 16.35
N GLU A 10 -12.41 7.42 16.79
CA GLU A 10 -12.34 6.82 18.12
C GLU A 10 -11.22 5.80 18.29
N ILE A 11 -10.62 5.33 17.17
CA ILE A 11 -9.54 4.32 17.18
C ILE A 11 -8.25 4.87 16.61
N SER A 12 -7.13 4.44 17.16
CA SER A 12 -5.81 4.86 16.72
C SER A 12 -5.52 4.41 15.26
N VAL A 13 -4.60 5.11 14.59
CA VAL A 13 -4.17 4.71 13.24
C VAL A 13 -3.60 3.30 13.24
N LYS A 14 -2.86 2.89 14.28
CA LYS A 14 -2.37 1.53 14.45
C LYS A 14 -3.51 0.50 14.46
N GLU A 15 -4.59 0.77 15.17
CA GLU A 15 -5.77 -0.12 15.19
C GLU A 15 -6.47 -0.14 13.84
N LYS A 16 -6.63 1.02 13.18
CA LYS A 16 -7.19 1.11 11.82
C LYS A 16 -6.43 0.20 10.86
N ILE A 17 -5.10 0.29 10.86
CA ILE A 17 -4.23 -0.52 10.00
C ILE A 17 -4.41 -2.02 10.25
N ASN A 18 -4.42 -2.45 11.51
CA ASN A 18 -4.62 -3.86 11.85
C ASN A 18 -6.00 -4.37 11.39
N LEU A 19 -7.06 -3.60 11.65
CA LEU A 19 -8.42 -3.96 11.23
C LEU A 19 -8.54 -4.03 9.70
N ILE A 20 -7.98 -3.07 8.98
CA ILE A 20 -7.98 -3.06 7.51
C ILE A 20 -7.25 -4.29 6.96
N ALA A 21 -6.07 -4.59 7.51
CA ALA A 21 -5.26 -5.73 7.09
C ALA A 21 -5.98 -7.05 7.37
N ASP A 22 -6.60 -7.21 8.54
CA ASP A 22 -7.36 -8.42 8.91
C ASP A 22 -8.62 -8.62 8.05
N GLU A 23 -9.33 -7.55 7.74
CA GLU A 23 -10.47 -7.63 6.83
C GLU A 23 -10.04 -7.97 5.40
N ALA A 24 -8.95 -7.39 4.92
CA ALA A 24 -8.40 -7.72 3.61
C ALA A 24 -7.93 -9.19 3.53
N ARG A 25 -7.35 -9.72 4.62
CA ARG A 25 -6.93 -11.13 4.70
C ARG A 25 -8.10 -12.10 4.46
N LYS A 26 -9.31 -11.77 4.91
CA LYS A 26 -10.50 -12.65 4.75
C LYS A 26 -10.91 -12.87 3.30
N ILE A 27 -10.48 -11.98 2.38
CA ILE A 27 -10.77 -12.10 0.95
C ILE A 27 -9.84 -13.09 0.26
N LEU A 28 -8.65 -13.32 0.83
CA LEU A 28 -7.67 -14.23 0.26
C LEU A 28 -8.10 -15.70 0.52
N PRO A 29 -8.09 -16.57 -0.51
CA PRO A 29 -8.31 -18.01 -0.31
C PRO A 29 -7.30 -18.58 0.70
N ASN A 30 -7.78 -19.35 1.67
CA ASN A 30 -6.94 -19.84 2.78
C ASN A 30 -5.78 -20.74 2.35
N ASP A 31 -5.90 -21.41 1.22
CA ASP A 31 -4.90 -22.28 0.64
C ASP A 31 -3.88 -21.54 -0.24
N SER A 32 -4.13 -20.25 -0.57
CA SER A 32 -3.23 -19.45 -1.36
C SER A 32 -1.92 -19.12 -0.61
N TYR A 33 -0.82 -19.02 -1.35
CA TYR A 33 0.45 -18.61 -0.76
C TYR A 33 0.38 -17.20 -0.16
N SER A 34 -0.42 -16.30 -0.73
CA SER A 34 -0.59 -14.94 -0.22
C SER A 34 -1.28 -14.92 1.14
N ALA A 35 -2.31 -15.76 1.35
CA ALA A 35 -2.94 -15.90 2.65
C ALA A 35 -1.96 -16.43 3.70
N LYS A 36 -1.26 -17.52 3.39
CA LYS A 36 -0.25 -18.12 4.27
C LYS A 36 0.92 -17.18 4.56
N MET A 37 1.33 -16.39 3.57
CA MET A 37 2.39 -15.38 3.72
C MET A 37 1.96 -14.24 4.64
N TYR A 38 0.72 -13.77 4.53
CA TYR A 38 0.16 -12.80 5.47
C TYR A 38 0.15 -13.36 6.89
N ASP A 39 -0.41 -14.55 7.07
CA ASP A 39 -0.51 -15.21 8.39
C ASP A 39 0.88 -15.43 9.01
N TYR A 40 1.85 -15.82 8.21
CA TYR A 40 3.24 -15.99 8.63
C TYR A 40 3.87 -14.67 9.11
N VAL A 41 3.74 -13.60 8.33
CA VAL A 41 4.27 -12.28 8.72
C VAL A 41 3.57 -11.76 9.98
N LYS A 42 2.27 -11.95 10.10
CA LYS A 42 1.50 -11.57 11.27
C LYS A 42 1.95 -12.33 12.53
N GLU A 43 2.20 -13.63 12.42
CA GLU A 43 2.80 -14.44 13.50
C GLU A 43 4.15 -13.87 13.95
N LYS A 44 5.04 -13.53 13.00
CA LYS A 44 6.34 -12.94 13.30
C LYS A 44 6.23 -11.60 14.01
N HIS A 45 5.34 -10.73 13.56
CA HIS A 45 5.05 -9.48 14.23
C HIS A 45 4.54 -9.68 15.66
N GLN A 46 3.60 -10.60 15.87
CA GLN A 46 3.05 -10.93 17.18
C GLN A 46 4.07 -11.58 18.13
N SER A 47 5.06 -12.29 17.60
CA SER A 47 6.14 -12.88 18.40
C SER A 47 7.17 -11.88 18.89
N GLY A 48 7.08 -10.61 18.46
CA GLY A 48 7.94 -9.53 18.91
C GLY A 48 9.37 -9.54 18.33
N ILE A 49 9.64 -10.35 17.30
CA ILE A 49 10.93 -10.26 16.58
C ILE A 49 11.03 -8.94 15.80
N THR A 50 12.25 -8.52 15.46
CA THR A 50 12.44 -7.29 14.66
C THR A 50 11.94 -7.47 13.24
N TRP A 51 11.65 -6.36 12.56
CA TRP A 51 11.21 -6.42 11.16
C TRP A 51 12.31 -6.99 10.23
N GLU A 52 13.60 -6.76 10.54
CA GLU A 52 14.72 -7.35 9.81
C GLU A 52 14.72 -8.87 9.94
N ALA A 53 14.53 -9.39 11.15
CA ALA A 53 14.45 -10.83 11.38
C ALA A 53 13.21 -11.43 10.70
N ALA A 54 12.09 -10.73 10.69
CA ALA A 54 10.89 -11.15 9.96
C ALA A 54 11.14 -11.17 8.45
N ARG A 55 11.80 -10.14 7.88
CA ARG A 55 12.20 -10.09 6.47
C ARG A 55 13.12 -11.25 6.09
N ASP A 56 14.14 -11.51 6.89
CA ASP A 56 15.11 -12.55 6.60
C ASP A 56 14.47 -13.94 6.69
N SER A 57 13.55 -14.14 7.64
CA SER A 57 12.77 -15.39 7.75
C SER A 57 11.78 -15.55 6.59
N LEU A 58 11.19 -14.47 6.11
CA LEU A 58 10.33 -14.46 4.93
C LEU A 58 11.13 -14.86 3.68
N ASN A 59 12.32 -14.28 3.50
CA ASN A 59 13.23 -14.63 2.41
C ASN A 59 13.58 -16.12 2.42
N LEU A 60 13.99 -16.63 3.58
CA LEU A 60 14.33 -18.03 3.73
C LEU A 60 13.15 -18.96 3.38
N ARG A 61 11.96 -18.63 3.88
CA ARG A 61 10.77 -19.46 3.68
C ARG A 61 10.32 -19.50 2.22
N TYR A 62 10.24 -18.33 1.56
CA TYR A 62 9.59 -18.21 0.26
C TYR A 62 10.57 -18.09 -0.91
N GLN A 63 11.61 -17.27 -0.82
CA GLN A 63 12.56 -17.12 -1.94
C GLN A 63 13.53 -18.30 -2.03
N ILE A 64 13.98 -18.84 -0.90
CA ILE A 64 14.96 -19.93 -0.87
C ILE A 64 14.25 -21.28 -0.86
N ASN A 65 13.37 -21.53 0.11
CA ASN A 65 12.74 -22.84 0.31
C ASN A 65 11.45 -23.04 -0.49
N GLN A 66 10.90 -21.97 -1.11
CA GLN A 66 9.68 -22.00 -1.95
C GLN A 66 8.52 -22.76 -1.29
N MET A 67 8.28 -22.47 0.00
CA MET A 67 7.22 -23.10 0.78
C MET A 67 5.83 -22.69 0.31
N ASP A 68 4.80 -23.44 0.72
CA ASP A 68 3.39 -23.14 0.46
C ASP A 68 3.02 -23.08 -1.03
N ASN A 69 3.69 -23.85 -1.86
CA ASN A 69 3.57 -23.83 -3.32
C ASN A 69 3.95 -22.47 -3.96
N TYR A 70 4.70 -21.64 -3.24
CA TYR A 70 5.21 -20.41 -3.79
C TYR A 70 6.31 -20.69 -4.80
N MET A 71 6.08 -20.29 -6.03
CA MET A 71 7.08 -20.34 -7.09
C MET A 71 7.26 -18.94 -7.64
N TRP A 72 8.43 -18.33 -7.42
CA TRP A 72 8.68 -17.01 -7.97
C TRP A 72 8.85 -17.07 -9.50
N ALA A 73 8.13 -16.14 -10.18
CA ALA A 73 8.07 -16.10 -11.64
C ALA A 73 9.37 -15.60 -12.28
N THR A 74 10.14 -14.79 -11.57
CA THR A 74 11.33 -14.14 -12.11
C THR A 74 12.58 -14.82 -11.57
N LYS A 75 13.17 -15.68 -12.37
CA LYS A 75 14.47 -16.31 -12.10
C LYS A 75 15.53 -15.55 -12.88
N SER A 76 16.22 -14.64 -12.22
CA SER A 76 17.41 -14.03 -12.81
C SER A 76 18.59 -14.22 -11.86
N ASP A 77 19.77 -14.45 -12.43
CA ASP A 77 21.00 -14.61 -11.66
C ASP A 77 21.37 -13.36 -10.89
N SER A 78 20.82 -12.21 -11.26
CA SER A 78 21.15 -10.92 -10.68
C SER A 78 20.26 -10.51 -9.50
N CYS A 79 19.04 -11.04 -9.36
CA CYS A 79 18.15 -10.58 -8.30
C CYS A 79 17.26 -11.66 -7.66
N TYR A 80 17.41 -12.92 -8.02
CA TYR A 80 16.71 -14.05 -7.38
C TYR A 80 15.21 -13.80 -7.18
N GLY A 81 14.52 -13.36 -8.20
CA GLY A 81 13.08 -13.10 -8.15
C GLY A 81 12.67 -11.80 -7.44
N CYS A 82 13.55 -10.79 -7.40
CA CYS A 82 13.28 -9.50 -6.74
C CYS A 82 11.99 -8.82 -7.24
N PHE A 83 11.58 -9.04 -8.48
CA PHE A 83 10.33 -8.51 -9.03
C PHE A 83 9.11 -9.44 -8.84
N ALA A 84 9.28 -10.57 -8.15
CA ALA A 84 8.18 -11.49 -7.96
C ALA A 84 7.12 -10.88 -7.03
N ALA A 85 5.88 -10.84 -7.51
CA ALA A 85 4.77 -10.22 -6.77
C ALA A 85 4.58 -10.79 -5.36
N GLY A 86 4.82 -12.09 -5.18
CA GLY A 86 4.63 -12.75 -3.89
C GLY A 86 5.57 -12.25 -2.81
N ILE A 87 6.88 -12.22 -3.06
CA ILE A 87 7.82 -11.74 -2.03
C ILE A 87 7.61 -10.25 -1.72
N ASN A 88 7.27 -9.47 -2.75
CA ASN A 88 6.96 -8.06 -2.58
C ASN A 88 5.66 -7.84 -1.80
N PHE A 89 4.66 -8.72 -1.96
CA PHE A 89 3.49 -8.75 -1.09
C PHE A 89 3.88 -9.01 0.37
N GLY A 90 4.72 -10.01 0.65
CA GLY A 90 5.20 -10.30 2.01
C GLY A 90 5.97 -9.12 2.62
N ALA A 91 6.87 -8.48 1.86
CA ALA A 91 7.58 -7.27 2.27
C ALA A 91 6.63 -6.09 2.56
N SER A 92 5.59 -5.94 1.74
CA SER A 92 4.51 -4.98 1.98
C SER A 92 3.82 -5.22 3.32
N ILE A 93 3.46 -6.47 3.64
CA ILE A 93 2.82 -6.79 4.91
C ILE A 93 3.75 -6.55 6.10
N ILE A 94 5.06 -6.86 5.97
CA ILE A 94 6.06 -6.51 7.00
C ILE A 94 6.04 -5.01 7.25
N SER A 95 6.18 -4.20 6.21
CA SER A 95 6.24 -2.75 6.38
C SER A 95 4.96 -2.17 6.97
N LEU A 96 3.80 -2.69 6.59
CA LEU A 96 2.51 -2.27 7.13
C LEU A 96 2.38 -2.58 8.62
N LEU A 97 2.61 -3.83 9.02
CA LEU A 97 2.40 -4.27 10.40
C LEU A 97 3.45 -3.69 11.36
N TYR A 98 4.74 -3.73 10.98
CA TYR A 98 5.82 -3.19 11.81
C TYR A 98 5.90 -1.67 11.79
N GLY A 99 5.33 -1.03 10.79
CA GLY A 99 5.15 0.42 10.74
C GLY A 99 4.15 0.93 11.77
N GLU A 100 3.18 0.09 12.16
CA GLU A 100 2.20 0.36 13.21
C GLU A 100 1.40 1.65 13.02
N GLY A 101 1.21 2.05 11.77
CA GLY A 101 0.49 3.27 11.40
C GLY A 101 1.36 4.54 11.40
N ASP A 102 2.59 4.49 11.88
CA ASP A 102 3.53 5.60 11.72
C ASP A 102 3.95 5.72 10.25
N TYR A 103 3.74 6.89 9.66
CA TYR A 103 4.00 7.15 8.25
C TYR A 103 5.47 6.94 7.89
N ILE A 104 6.36 7.64 8.61
CA ILE A 104 7.80 7.62 8.31
C ILE A 104 8.38 6.24 8.54
N LYS A 105 8.01 5.60 9.66
CA LYS A 105 8.47 4.25 10.00
C LYS A 105 8.01 3.24 8.94
N THR A 106 6.74 3.31 8.52
CA THR A 106 6.17 2.40 7.50
C THR A 106 6.91 2.53 6.17
N VAL A 107 7.06 3.75 5.65
CA VAL A 107 7.76 4.00 4.38
C VAL A 107 9.24 3.63 4.48
N LYS A 108 9.89 3.91 5.60
CA LYS A 108 11.29 3.53 5.86
C LYS A 108 11.47 2.01 5.83
N ILE A 109 10.62 1.25 6.53
CA ILE A 109 10.69 -0.21 6.52
C ILE A 109 10.42 -0.74 5.11
N ALA A 110 9.40 -0.23 4.41
CA ALA A 110 9.09 -0.61 3.04
C ALA A 110 10.30 -0.45 2.11
N THR A 111 10.97 0.70 2.20
CA THR A 111 12.17 1.01 1.39
C THR A 111 13.35 0.09 1.75
N LEU A 112 13.55 -0.22 3.04
CA LEU A 112 14.68 -1.00 3.51
C LEU A 112 14.46 -2.53 3.45
N CYS A 113 13.24 -2.98 3.21
CA CYS A 113 12.96 -4.41 3.03
C CYS A 113 13.71 -5.02 1.83
N GLY A 114 13.99 -4.24 0.80
CA GLY A 114 14.63 -4.72 -0.42
C GLY A 114 13.63 -5.19 -1.47
N TRP A 115 14.09 -5.97 -2.42
CA TRP A 115 13.35 -6.39 -3.62
C TRP A 115 12.83 -5.19 -4.43
N ASP A 116 11.54 -5.13 -4.75
CA ASP A 116 10.89 -4.02 -5.47
C ASP A 116 10.34 -2.98 -4.48
N SER A 117 11.23 -2.42 -3.67
CA SER A 117 10.94 -1.67 -2.45
C SER A 117 10.19 -0.34 -2.65
N ASP A 118 10.25 0.24 -3.85
CA ASP A 118 9.49 1.44 -4.20
C ASP A 118 7.98 1.16 -4.26
N ASN A 119 7.58 -0.05 -4.65
CA ASN A 119 6.18 -0.45 -4.72
C ASN A 119 5.46 -0.42 -3.35
N PRO A 120 5.92 -1.15 -2.30
CA PRO A 120 5.29 -1.07 -0.99
C PRO A 120 5.41 0.33 -0.35
N ALA A 121 6.52 1.05 -0.59
CA ALA A 121 6.69 2.40 -0.09
C ALA A 121 5.64 3.37 -0.67
N ALA A 122 5.41 3.31 -1.99
CA ALA A 122 4.37 4.11 -2.65
C ALA A 122 2.95 3.70 -2.21
N THR A 123 2.69 2.39 -2.10
CA THR A 123 1.37 1.87 -1.73
C THR A 123 0.96 2.31 -0.33
N TRP A 124 1.81 2.07 0.66
CA TRP A 124 1.49 2.45 2.04
C TRP A 124 1.63 3.94 2.29
N GLY A 125 2.57 4.61 1.60
CA GLY A 125 2.68 6.06 1.60
C GLY A 125 1.39 6.72 1.12
N GLY A 126 0.80 6.23 0.03
CA GLY A 126 -0.49 6.69 -0.47
C GLY A 126 -1.65 6.41 0.50
N MET A 127 -1.73 5.20 1.07
CA MET A 127 -2.79 4.83 2.00
C MET A 127 -2.72 5.62 3.31
N LEU A 128 -1.55 5.72 3.92
CA LEU A 128 -1.35 6.49 5.15
C LEU A 128 -1.50 8.00 4.88
N GLY A 129 -1.05 8.47 3.70
CA GLY A 129 -1.28 9.84 3.26
C GLY A 129 -2.76 10.19 3.16
N PHE A 130 -3.60 9.25 2.73
CA PHE A 130 -5.05 9.41 2.74
C PHE A 130 -5.62 9.48 4.17
N ILE A 131 -5.06 8.73 5.12
CA ILE A 131 -5.49 8.73 6.53
C ILE A 131 -5.10 10.05 7.22
N TYR A 132 -3.86 10.49 7.05
CA TYR A 132 -3.31 11.67 7.71
C TYR A 132 -3.71 12.98 7.04
N GLY A 133 -3.85 12.96 5.72
CA GLY A 133 -4.01 14.17 4.90
C GLY A 133 -2.68 14.88 4.62
N ALA A 134 -2.69 15.71 3.59
CA ALA A 134 -1.48 16.36 3.08
C ALA A 134 -0.79 17.27 4.10
N ASP A 135 -1.58 18.02 4.89
CA ASP A 135 -1.03 18.98 5.86
C ASP A 135 -0.29 18.29 7.01
N GLU A 136 -0.82 17.17 7.50
CA GLU A 136 -0.14 16.40 8.53
C GLU A 136 1.13 15.72 7.99
N ILE A 137 1.10 15.22 6.75
CA ILE A 137 2.29 14.67 6.12
C ILE A 137 3.37 15.75 5.94
N LYS A 138 3.01 16.95 5.48
CA LYS A 138 3.96 18.06 5.36
C LYS A 138 4.63 18.40 6.70
N LYS A 139 3.89 18.34 7.81
CA LYS A 139 4.44 18.57 9.16
C LYS A 139 5.41 17.47 9.64
N MET A 140 5.25 16.23 9.16
CA MET A 140 6.12 15.11 9.53
C MET A 140 7.51 15.21 8.89
N PHE A 141 7.64 15.99 7.82
CA PHE A 141 8.90 16.16 7.11
C PHE A 141 9.48 17.55 7.40
N GLU A 142 10.78 17.61 7.63
CA GLU A 142 11.49 18.87 7.85
C GLU A 142 11.87 19.60 6.53
N VAL A 143 11.35 19.08 5.41
CA VAL A 143 11.63 19.61 4.07
C VAL A 143 10.32 19.99 3.37
N GLU A 144 10.37 21.05 2.57
CA GLU A 144 9.25 21.44 1.73
C GLU A 144 9.04 20.37 0.63
N MET A 145 7.80 19.90 0.51
CA MET A 145 7.43 18.89 -0.48
C MET A 145 6.91 19.60 -1.74
N SER A 146 7.37 19.15 -2.90
CA SER A 146 6.84 19.66 -4.19
C SER A 146 5.36 19.29 -4.35
N GLU A 147 4.57 20.25 -4.78
CA GLU A 147 3.18 20.06 -5.19
C GLU A 147 3.05 19.62 -6.66
N LYS A 148 4.18 19.63 -7.38
CA LYS A 148 4.26 19.24 -8.79
C LYS A 148 4.97 17.93 -8.97
N TYR A 149 4.55 17.19 -9.98
CA TYR A 149 5.22 16.00 -10.43
C TYR A 149 5.47 16.05 -11.95
N ASN A 150 6.43 15.26 -12.40
CA ASN A 150 6.74 15.09 -13.81
C ASN A 150 6.39 13.68 -14.24
N ILE A 151 5.57 13.55 -15.29
CA ILE A 151 5.30 12.26 -15.91
C ILE A 151 6.61 11.75 -16.51
N HIS A 152 6.95 10.50 -16.21
CA HIS A 152 8.23 9.94 -16.57
C HIS A 152 8.57 10.17 -18.06
N ARG A 153 9.80 10.56 -18.33
CA ARG A 153 10.35 10.92 -19.67
C ARG A 153 10.13 9.88 -20.77
N THR A 154 9.89 8.63 -20.42
CA THR A 154 9.55 7.58 -21.41
C THR A 154 8.11 7.67 -21.90
N ARG A 155 7.30 8.49 -21.29
CA ARG A 155 5.94 8.82 -21.70
C ARG A 155 6.00 10.07 -22.58
N ILE A 156 5.41 10.02 -23.75
CA ILE A 156 5.39 11.11 -24.72
C ILE A 156 3.97 11.59 -24.96
N ASN A 157 3.84 12.75 -25.60
CA ASN A 157 2.56 13.36 -25.96
C ASN A 157 1.72 13.86 -24.78
N PHE A 158 2.36 14.19 -23.67
CA PHE A 158 1.70 14.92 -22.60
C PHE A 158 1.83 16.44 -22.79
N SER A 159 0.77 17.16 -22.49
CA SER A 159 0.80 18.63 -22.45
C SER A 159 1.77 19.12 -21.37
N ASN A 160 2.26 20.35 -21.53
CA ASN A 160 3.13 21.01 -20.56
C ASN A 160 4.40 20.18 -20.20
N ASP A 161 5.00 19.53 -21.21
CA ASP A 161 6.19 18.69 -21.07
C ASP A 161 6.06 17.59 -20.00
N GLY A 162 4.83 17.16 -19.71
CA GLY A 162 4.53 16.17 -18.69
C GLY A 162 4.54 16.68 -17.25
N ILE A 163 4.58 17.99 -17.04
CA ILE A 163 4.48 18.58 -15.69
C ILE A 163 3.01 18.85 -15.36
N ASP A 164 2.56 18.30 -14.24
CA ASP A 164 1.23 18.55 -13.66
C ASP A 164 1.37 18.71 -12.14
N ASP A 165 0.29 19.00 -11.43
CA ASP A 165 0.26 19.14 -9.98
C ASP A 165 -0.77 18.18 -9.35
N PHE A 166 -0.58 17.94 -8.05
CA PHE A 166 -1.42 17.00 -7.32
C PHE A 166 -2.86 17.49 -7.14
N GLU A 167 -3.08 18.79 -7.01
CA GLU A 167 -4.43 19.37 -6.90
C GLU A 167 -5.21 19.13 -8.19
N ASN A 168 -4.61 19.48 -9.33
CA ASN A 168 -5.23 19.26 -10.64
C ASN A 168 -5.50 17.78 -10.91
N MET A 169 -4.59 16.88 -10.51
CA MET A 169 -4.80 15.44 -10.59
C MET A 169 -5.98 15.00 -9.71
N ALA A 170 -6.09 15.50 -8.48
CA ALA A 170 -7.19 15.20 -7.58
C ALA A 170 -8.53 15.66 -8.14
N LEU A 171 -8.60 16.89 -8.66
CA LEU A 171 -9.81 17.44 -9.28
C LEU A 171 -10.27 16.64 -10.50
N LYS A 172 -9.34 16.23 -11.35
CA LYS A 172 -9.62 15.33 -12.49
C LYS A 172 -10.13 13.95 -12.01
N SER A 173 -9.49 13.41 -10.98
CA SER A 173 -9.87 12.12 -10.41
C SER A 173 -11.27 12.16 -9.79
N MET A 174 -11.62 13.21 -9.06
CA MET A 174 -12.95 13.40 -8.49
C MET A 174 -14.06 13.39 -9.55
N LYS A 175 -13.85 14.05 -10.67
CA LYS A 175 -14.81 14.01 -11.80
C LYS A 175 -14.99 12.60 -12.36
N ILE A 176 -13.92 11.81 -12.45
CA ILE A 176 -13.99 10.43 -12.91
C ILE A 176 -14.71 9.56 -11.87
N ILE A 177 -14.40 9.71 -10.59
CA ILE A 177 -15.07 9.00 -9.50
C ILE A 177 -16.58 9.29 -9.51
N GLU A 178 -16.98 10.55 -9.61
CA GLU A 178 -18.37 10.95 -9.70
C GLU A 178 -19.07 10.25 -10.85
N LYS A 179 -18.46 10.25 -12.04
CA LYS A 179 -18.99 9.58 -13.22
C LYS A 179 -19.13 8.05 -13.01
N VAL A 180 -18.14 7.41 -12.41
CA VAL A 180 -18.20 5.97 -12.10
C VAL A 180 -19.30 5.68 -11.09
N VAL A 181 -19.40 6.48 -10.03
CA VAL A 181 -20.43 6.29 -9.00
C VAL A 181 -21.83 6.42 -9.61
N THR A 182 -22.07 7.42 -10.42
CA THR A 182 -23.40 7.67 -11.00
C THR A 182 -23.75 6.70 -12.14
N GLU A 183 -22.80 6.37 -13.02
CA GLU A 183 -23.07 5.55 -14.21
C GLU A 183 -22.90 4.04 -14.00
N LYS A 184 -22.07 3.62 -13.03
CA LYS A 184 -21.69 2.20 -12.86
C LYS A 184 -22.11 1.62 -11.52
N LEU A 185 -22.22 2.42 -10.47
CA LEU A 185 -22.54 1.96 -9.13
C LEU A 185 -23.96 2.33 -8.69
N ASN A 186 -24.79 2.84 -9.59
CA ASN A 186 -26.15 3.33 -9.29
C ASN A 186 -26.17 4.29 -8.09
N GLY A 187 -25.09 5.04 -7.91
CA GLY A 187 -24.96 6.03 -6.85
C GLY A 187 -25.50 7.38 -7.25
N LYS A 188 -25.45 8.32 -6.33
CA LYS A 188 -25.86 9.71 -6.51
C LYS A 188 -24.75 10.65 -6.06
N SER A 189 -24.64 11.78 -6.76
CA SER A 189 -23.83 12.92 -6.34
C SER A 189 -24.77 14.00 -5.84
N ASP A 190 -24.62 14.42 -4.59
CA ASP A 190 -25.40 15.48 -3.97
C ASP A 190 -24.52 16.31 -3.04
N ASN A 191 -24.48 17.63 -3.24
CA ASN A 191 -23.79 18.61 -2.38
C ASN A 191 -22.35 18.17 -2.00
N ASN A 192 -21.51 17.81 -2.98
CA ASN A 192 -20.15 17.30 -2.82
C ASN A 192 -20.05 15.96 -2.02
N LYS A 193 -21.16 15.24 -1.91
CA LYS A 193 -21.17 13.89 -1.33
C LYS A 193 -21.51 12.87 -2.39
N LEU A 194 -20.75 11.80 -2.45
CA LEU A 194 -21.03 10.64 -3.26
C LEU A 194 -21.67 9.57 -2.38
N VAL A 195 -22.88 9.15 -2.75
CA VAL A 195 -23.64 8.11 -2.03
C VAL A 195 -23.82 6.93 -2.96
N PHE A 196 -23.35 5.77 -2.54
CA PHE A 196 -23.50 4.51 -3.27
C PHE A 196 -23.63 3.35 -2.29
N ASN A 197 -24.25 2.27 -2.74
CA ASN A 197 -24.41 1.08 -1.92
C ASN A 197 -23.06 0.37 -1.76
N LYS A 198 -22.86 -0.25 -0.60
CA LYS A 198 -21.70 -1.11 -0.35
C LYS A 198 -21.71 -2.25 -1.38
N ILE A 199 -20.59 -2.41 -2.10
CA ILE A 199 -20.36 -3.50 -3.05
C ILE A 199 -20.08 -4.78 -2.28
#